data_1cb57cd51cce5b2d9cfcaf13858c13e4
#
_entry.id   1cb57cd51cce5b2d9cfcaf13858c13e4
#
_cell.length_a   1.000
_cell.length_b   1.000
_cell.length_c   1.000
_cell.angle_alpha   90.00
_cell.angle_beta   90.00
_cell.angle_gamma   90.00
#
_symmetry.space_group_name_H-M   'P 1'
#
loop_
_entity.id
_entity.type
_entity.pdbx_description
1 polymer ?
#
loop_
_entity_poly.entity_id
_entity_poly.type
_entity_poly.pdbx_seq_one_letter_code
_entity_poly.pdbx_strand_id
1 'polypeptide(L)'
;MKQLLDKDRFGPWALVTGASSGIGKELSRQLAANGINVVMAARRIDLLKEVGDGIEREFSVEFRAVQVDLSEEGFIDKIKDATRDLDIGLLVSNAGAARAGEFVNLALKDLHDQISVNVVAHMELVRYFAPRLVKRARGGVMLIGAMGASHGIPYMANPSATKAYVLAFGEALHFELEKHGVAVTVLAPGLTDTAVIPELFVDPGAIPMKLLSVAQVAAEGIAAIQANKSLCVPGALNRFMNRVVPASITRKMMAKLLKK
;
A
#
# COMPACT_ATOMS: atom_id res chain seq x y z
N MET A 1 -19.24 -1.73 15.10
CA MET A 1 -18.14 -2.62 14.65
C MET A 1 -17.16 -2.82 15.79
N LYS A 2 -16.57 -4.01 15.92
CA LYS A 2 -15.50 -4.23 16.91
C LYS A 2 -14.29 -3.38 16.51
N GLN A 3 -13.79 -2.54 17.41
CA GLN A 3 -12.60 -1.74 17.18
C GLN A 3 -11.42 -2.69 16.91
N LEU A 4 -10.85 -2.63 15.73
CA LEU A 4 -9.78 -3.54 15.27
C LEU A 4 -8.38 -2.91 15.44
N LEU A 5 -8.31 -1.60 15.66
CA LEU A 5 -7.06 -0.85 15.74
C LEU A 5 -7.05 0.02 17.00
N ASP A 6 -5.95 -0.02 17.72
CA ASP A 6 -5.71 0.80 18.90
C ASP A 6 -5.44 2.25 18.51
N LYS A 7 -6.43 3.12 18.79
CA LYS A 7 -6.35 4.55 18.49
C LYS A 7 -5.23 5.26 19.25
N ASP A 8 -4.95 4.85 20.49
CA ASP A 8 -3.90 5.47 21.30
C ASP A 8 -2.51 5.15 20.74
N ARG A 9 -2.35 3.98 20.14
CA ARG A 9 -1.11 3.58 19.49
C ARG A 9 -0.96 4.22 18.12
N PHE A 10 -1.97 4.16 17.25
CA PHE A 10 -1.87 4.47 15.82
C PHE A 10 -2.53 5.80 15.40
N GLY A 11 -3.29 6.45 16.28
CA GLY A 11 -3.87 7.77 16.05
C GLY A 11 -3.01 8.90 16.60
N PRO A 12 -3.52 10.15 16.67
CA PRO A 12 -4.85 10.56 16.22
C PRO A 12 -5.01 10.65 14.69
N TRP A 13 -3.92 10.78 13.94
CA TRP A 13 -3.92 10.89 12.48
C TRP A 13 -3.17 9.74 11.81
N ALA A 14 -3.68 9.31 10.65
CA ALA A 14 -2.97 8.45 9.72
C ALA A 14 -2.76 9.15 8.38
N LEU A 15 -1.60 8.96 7.74
CA LEU A 15 -1.38 9.36 6.34
C LEU A 15 -1.54 8.15 5.44
N VAL A 16 -2.39 8.26 4.42
CA VAL A 16 -2.60 7.22 3.41
C VAL A 16 -2.29 7.78 2.02
N THR A 17 -1.32 7.19 1.32
CA THR A 17 -1.03 7.54 -0.08
C THR A 17 -1.81 6.66 -1.06
N GLY A 18 -2.16 7.21 -2.25
CA GLY A 18 -3.02 6.51 -3.19
C GLY A 18 -4.45 6.33 -2.69
N ALA A 19 -4.93 7.23 -1.83
CA ALA A 19 -6.20 7.13 -1.11
C ALA A 19 -7.45 7.41 -1.96
N SER A 20 -7.30 7.80 -3.24
CA SER A 20 -8.45 8.13 -4.10
C SER A 20 -9.22 6.93 -4.65
N SER A 21 -8.69 5.71 -4.55
CA SER A 21 -9.33 4.49 -5.08
C SER A 21 -8.76 3.20 -4.47
N GLY A 22 -9.38 2.06 -4.77
CA GLY A 22 -8.90 0.72 -4.45
C GLY A 22 -8.57 0.50 -2.96
N ILE A 23 -7.44 -0.14 -2.71
CA ILE A 23 -7.00 -0.53 -1.36
C ILE A 23 -6.78 0.72 -0.48
N GLY A 24 -6.18 1.79 -1.03
CA GLY A 24 -5.93 3.01 -0.26
C GLY A 24 -7.20 3.73 0.20
N LYS A 25 -8.22 3.82 -0.66
CA LYS A 25 -9.54 4.34 -0.31
C LYS A 25 -10.16 3.52 0.83
N GLU A 26 -10.13 2.20 0.70
CA GLU A 26 -10.74 1.32 1.70
C GLU A 26 -9.95 1.30 3.02
N LEU A 27 -8.61 1.38 2.99
CA LEU A 27 -7.80 1.56 4.19
C LEU A 27 -8.16 2.86 4.90
N SER A 28 -8.30 3.98 4.16
CA SER A 28 -8.72 5.28 4.73
C SER A 28 -10.08 5.16 5.43
N ARG A 29 -11.05 4.50 4.78
CA ARG A 29 -12.39 4.30 5.34
C ARG A 29 -12.36 3.44 6.62
N GLN A 30 -11.60 2.35 6.61
CA GLN A 30 -11.52 1.47 7.79
C GLN A 30 -10.73 2.09 8.95
N LEU A 31 -9.72 2.91 8.68
CA LEU A 31 -9.01 3.70 9.70
C LEU A 31 -9.96 4.70 10.35
N ALA A 32 -10.75 5.41 9.54
CA ALA A 32 -11.78 6.33 10.02
C ALA A 32 -12.84 5.61 10.89
N ALA A 33 -13.27 4.41 10.46
CA ALA A 33 -14.19 3.57 11.24
C ALA A 33 -13.62 3.12 12.60
N ASN A 34 -12.30 3.18 12.79
CA ASN A 34 -11.62 2.99 14.07
C ASN A 34 -11.37 4.33 14.82
N GLY A 35 -11.95 5.44 14.36
CA GLY A 35 -11.86 6.76 14.98
C GLY A 35 -10.54 7.50 14.75
N ILE A 36 -9.81 7.16 13.68
CA ILE A 36 -8.55 7.80 13.30
C ILE A 36 -8.82 8.82 12.19
N ASN A 37 -8.39 10.05 12.37
CA ASN A 37 -8.41 11.09 11.34
C ASN A 37 -7.46 10.73 10.20
N VAL A 38 -7.77 11.12 8.95
CA VAL A 38 -7.01 10.64 7.80
C VAL A 38 -6.50 11.79 6.93
N VAL A 39 -5.18 11.86 6.75
CA VAL A 39 -4.58 12.62 5.65
C VAL A 39 -4.54 11.71 4.42
N MET A 40 -5.23 12.12 3.36
CA MET A 40 -5.35 11.35 2.12
C MET A 40 -4.57 12.03 1.00
N ALA A 41 -3.58 11.34 0.44
CA ALA A 41 -2.69 11.88 -0.57
C ALA A 41 -2.83 11.12 -1.89
N ALA A 42 -3.12 11.83 -3.00
CA ALA A 42 -3.16 11.30 -4.37
C ALA A 42 -3.16 12.44 -5.40
N ARG A 43 -3.09 12.08 -6.69
CA ARG A 43 -3.10 13.04 -7.80
C ARG A 43 -4.48 13.70 -8.02
N ARG A 44 -5.57 12.95 -7.82
CA ARG A 44 -6.95 13.35 -8.13
C ARG A 44 -7.60 13.97 -6.90
N ILE A 45 -7.51 15.30 -6.77
CA ILE A 45 -8.00 16.01 -5.59
C ILE A 45 -9.52 15.91 -5.40
N ASP A 46 -10.29 15.92 -6.50
CA ASP A 46 -11.74 15.87 -6.43
C ASP A 46 -12.23 14.54 -5.85
N LEU A 47 -11.61 13.43 -6.27
CA LEU A 47 -11.90 12.11 -5.71
C LEU A 47 -11.46 11.98 -4.24
N LEU A 48 -10.37 12.65 -3.84
CA LEU A 48 -9.96 12.67 -2.44
C LEU A 48 -10.99 13.39 -1.58
N LYS A 49 -11.52 14.53 -2.05
CA LYS A 49 -12.56 15.28 -1.35
C LYS A 49 -13.85 14.46 -1.25
N GLU A 50 -14.32 13.87 -2.35
CA GLU A 50 -15.50 13.00 -2.35
C GLU A 50 -15.40 11.86 -1.32
N VAL A 51 -14.23 11.17 -1.29
CA VAL A 51 -13.96 10.10 -0.33
C VAL A 51 -13.92 10.64 1.09
N GLY A 52 -13.26 11.78 1.29
CA GLY A 52 -13.11 12.43 2.59
C GLY A 52 -14.43 12.88 3.19
N ASP A 53 -15.25 13.57 2.40
CA ASP A 53 -16.60 14.02 2.80
C ASP A 53 -17.50 12.81 3.17
N GLY A 54 -17.33 11.69 2.47
CA GLY A 54 -18.02 10.43 2.81
C GLY A 54 -17.56 9.87 4.15
N ILE A 55 -16.27 9.84 4.40
CA ILE A 55 -15.65 9.37 5.64
C ILE A 55 -16.06 10.25 6.83
N GLU A 56 -15.98 11.57 6.68
CA GLU A 56 -16.34 12.52 7.73
C GLU A 56 -17.80 12.37 8.14
N ARG A 57 -18.72 12.25 7.16
CA ARG A 57 -20.16 12.05 7.42
C ARG A 57 -20.47 10.72 8.09
N GLU A 58 -19.77 9.64 7.68
CA GLU A 58 -20.07 8.27 8.18
C GLU A 58 -19.47 8.03 9.57
N PHE A 59 -18.28 8.59 9.88
CA PHE A 59 -17.51 8.21 11.07
C PHE A 59 -17.23 9.36 12.04
N SER A 60 -17.61 10.61 11.71
CA SER A 60 -17.37 11.78 12.55
C SER A 60 -15.87 11.97 12.90
N VAL A 61 -15.00 11.78 11.92
CA VAL A 61 -13.55 12.02 11.99
C VAL A 61 -13.16 13.12 11.02
N GLU A 62 -12.03 13.75 11.24
CA GLU A 62 -11.49 14.77 10.34
C GLU A 62 -10.71 14.12 9.18
N PHE A 63 -10.72 14.78 8.02
CA PHE A 63 -9.83 14.42 6.93
C PHE A 63 -9.08 15.64 6.38
N ARG A 64 -7.93 15.37 5.75
CA ARG A 64 -7.17 16.38 4.99
C ARG A 64 -6.79 15.78 3.63
N ALA A 65 -7.23 16.40 2.55
CA ALA A 65 -6.88 15.98 1.19
C ALA A 65 -5.61 16.70 0.72
N VAL A 66 -4.65 15.96 0.18
CA VAL A 66 -3.37 16.47 -0.32
C VAL A 66 -3.19 16.05 -1.77
N GLN A 67 -3.21 17.04 -2.67
CA GLN A 67 -2.91 16.77 -4.08
C GLN A 67 -1.41 16.63 -4.29
N VAL A 68 -0.95 15.43 -4.64
CA VAL A 68 0.46 15.17 -4.87
C VAL A 68 0.65 14.06 -5.90
N ASP A 69 1.62 14.24 -6.80
CA ASP A 69 2.15 13.17 -7.64
C ASP A 69 3.47 12.68 -7.03
N LEU A 70 3.50 11.42 -6.64
CA LEU A 70 4.66 10.80 -6.00
C LEU A 70 5.77 10.43 -6.99
N SER A 71 5.55 10.62 -8.31
CA SER A 71 6.61 10.50 -9.32
C SER A 71 7.41 11.79 -9.51
N GLU A 72 6.88 12.92 -9.03
CA GLU A 72 7.54 14.22 -9.12
C GLU A 72 8.66 14.36 -8.09
N GLU A 73 9.76 14.99 -8.48
CA GLU A 73 10.81 15.41 -7.55
C GLU A 73 10.25 16.42 -6.52
N GLY A 74 10.64 16.29 -5.27
CA GLY A 74 10.18 17.20 -4.21
C GLY A 74 8.75 16.95 -3.72
N PHE A 75 8.07 15.87 -4.14
CA PHE A 75 6.73 15.51 -3.65
C PHE A 75 6.65 15.49 -2.12
N ILE A 76 7.76 15.11 -1.48
CA ILE A 76 7.83 14.97 -0.02
C ILE A 76 7.58 16.30 0.70
N ASP A 77 7.92 17.43 0.11
CA ASP A 77 7.75 18.73 0.76
C ASP A 77 6.26 19.11 0.83
N LYS A 78 5.45 18.77 -0.18
CA LYS A 78 3.98 18.90 -0.12
C LYS A 78 3.40 18.08 1.02
N ILE A 79 3.91 16.86 1.25
CA ILE A 79 3.49 15.99 2.37
C ILE A 79 3.93 16.57 3.72
N LYS A 80 5.18 17.07 3.83
CA LYS A 80 5.69 17.69 5.05
C LYS A 80 4.84 18.90 5.44
N ASP A 81 4.57 19.79 4.49
CA ASP A 81 3.75 21.00 4.73
C ASP A 81 2.33 20.63 5.17
N ALA A 82 1.73 19.63 4.53
CA ALA A 82 0.39 19.18 4.86
C ALA A 82 0.29 18.41 6.20
N THR A 83 1.41 17.99 6.80
CA THR A 83 1.41 17.15 8.01
C THR A 83 2.22 17.71 9.17
N ARG A 84 2.82 18.91 9.02
CA ARG A 84 3.72 19.50 10.03
C ARG A 84 3.04 19.79 11.38
N ASP A 85 1.74 20.13 11.33
CA ASP A 85 0.88 20.46 12.47
C ASP A 85 0.12 19.26 13.03
N LEU A 86 0.30 18.06 12.44
CA LEU A 86 -0.43 16.85 12.80
C LEU A 86 0.46 15.83 13.51
N ASP A 87 -0.11 15.17 14.51
CA ASP A 87 0.50 14.00 15.14
C ASP A 87 0.14 12.72 14.36
N ILE A 88 0.96 12.41 13.35
CA ILE A 88 0.78 11.23 12.53
C ILE A 88 1.27 9.99 13.29
N GLY A 89 0.33 9.12 13.67
CA GLY A 89 0.62 7.87 14.37
C GLY A 89 0.73 6.65 13.46
N LEU A 90 0.21 6.73 12.23
CA LEU A 90 0.29 5.67 11.24
C LEU A 90 0.60 6.21 9.85
N LEU A 91 1.68 5.71 9.24
CA LEU A 91 1.96 5.89 7.82
C LEU A 91 1.46 4.66 7.04
N VAL A 92 0.56 4.86 6.09
CA VAL A 92 0.15 3.86 5.10
C VAL A 92 0.68 4.28 3.73
N SER A 93 1.86 3.78 3.37
CA SER A 93 2.46 4.02 2.06
C SER A 93 1.91 2.99 1.07
N ASN A 94 0.81 3.38 0.40
CA ASN A 94 0.01 2.48 -0.44
C ASN A 94 0.11 2.79 -1.94
N ALA A 95 0.35 4.03 -2.33
CA ALA A 95 0.42 4.38 -3.75
C ALA A 95 1.37 3.45 -4.52
N GLY A 96 0.96 3.08 -5.72
CA GLY A 96 1.76 2.23 -6.59
C GLY A 96 1.36 2.40 -8.05
N ALA A 97 2.30 2.14 -8.93
CA ALA A 97 2.11 2.13 -10.38
C ALA A 97 2.58 0.78 -10.94
N ALA A 98 1.86 0.25 -11.92
CA ALA A 98 2.23 -0.97 -12.61
C ALA A 98 1.93 -0.83 -14.11
N ARG A 99 2.86 -1.29 -14.93
CA ARG A 99 2.65 -1.45 -16.38
C ARG A 99 3.11 -2.85 -16.74
N ALA A 100 2.23 -3.62 -17.33
CA ALA A 100 2.55 -4.92 -17.92
C ALA A 100 2.95 -4.73 -19.39
N GLY A 101 3.88 -5.57 -19.86
CA GLY A 101 4.32 -5.58 -21.24
C GLY A 101 5.75 -6.14 -21.38
N GLU A 102 6.17 -6.40 -22.61
CA GLU A 102 7.56 -6.76 -22.90
C GLU A 102 8.48 -5.58 -22.54
N PHE A 103 9.46 -5.83 -21.68
CA PHE A 103 10.33 -4.79 -21.13
C PHE A 103 11.00 -3.92 -22.21
N VAL A 104 11.40 -4.53 -23.31
CA VAL A 104 12.06 -3.84 -24.43
C VAL A 104 11.16 -2.84 -25.17
N ASN A 105 9.85 -2.95 -25.00
CA ASN A 105 8.83 -2.11 -25.63
C ASN A 105 8.27 -1.04 -24.70
N LEU A 106 8.64 -1.04 -23.41
CA LEU A 106 8.15 -0.07 -22.44
C LEU A 106 8.95 1.25 -22.55
N ALA A 107 8.26 2.38 -22.46
CA ALA A 107 8.91 3.67 -22.45
C ALA A 107 9.76 3.84 -21.18
N LEU A 108 10.99 4.34 -21.33
CA LEU A 108 11.92 4.54 -20.21
C LEU A 108 11.33 5.45 -19.13
N LYS A 109 10.55 6.47 -19.55
CA LYS A 109 9.82 7.35 -18.60
C LYS A 109 8.88 6.56 -17.71
N ASP A 110 8.08 5.65 -18.26
CA ASP A 110 7.13 4.82 -17.47
C ASP A 110 7.88 3.93 -16.46
N LEU A 111 9.07 3.42 -16.82
CA LEU A 111 9.90 2.63 -15.92
C LEU A 111 10.44 3.48 -14.76
N HIS A 112 10.90 4.71 -15.05
CA HIS A 112 11.36 5.65 -14.02
C HIS A 112 10.20 6.07 -13.10
N ASP A 113 9.05 6.45 -13.65
CA ASP A 113 7.87 6.83 -12.87
C ASP A 113 7.45 5.70 -11.91
N GLN A 114 7.50 4.44 -12.36
CA GLN A 114 7.22 3.29 -11.49
C GLN A 114 8.24 3.14 -10.35
N ILE A 115 9.53 3.35 -10.62
CA ILE A 115 10.57 3.31 -9.57
C ILE A 115 10.34 4.45 -8.59
N SER A 116 10.08 5.66 -9.08
CA SER A 116 9.81 6.83 -8.23
C SER A 116 8.63 6.58 -7.29
N VAL A 117 7.50 6.12 -7.82
CA VAL A 117 6.30 5.86 -7.01
C VAL A 117 6.44 4.64 -6.10
N ASN A 118 6.99 3.52 -6.62
CA ASN A 118 6.98 2.25 -5.90
C ASN A 118 8.19 2.03 -4.97
N VAL A 119 9.27 2.81 -5.14
CA VAL A 119 10.51 2.66 -4.37
C VAL A 119 10.87 3.95 -3.66
N VAL A 120 11.15 5.01 -4.42
CA VAL A 120 11.63 6.28 -3.87
C VAL A 120 10.61 6.88 -2.91
N ALA A 121 9.34 6.93 -3.31
CA ALA A 121 8.30 7.49 -2.46
C ALA A 121 8.10 6.70 -1.15
N HIS A 122 8.13 5.37 -1.19
CA HIS A 122 8.08 4.56 0.03
C HIS A 122 9.27 4.85 0.96
N MET A 123 10.48 4.93 0.40
CA MET A 123 11.70 5.21 1.16
C MET A 123 11.67 6.60 1.80
N GLU A 124 11.33 7.64 1.03
CA GLU A 124 11.31 9.02 1.52
C GLU A 124 10.23 9.26 2.58
N LEU A 125 9.03 8.70 2.38
CA LEU A 125 7.96 8.78 3.37
C LEU A 125 8.38 8.11 4.68
N VAL A 126 8.93 6.90 4.62
CA VAL A 126 9.43 6.21 5.81
C VAL A 126 10.57 7.01 6.46
N ARG A 127 11.53 7.51 5.67
CA ARG A 127 12.64 8.31 6.19
C ARG A 127 12.18 9.57 6.92
N TYR A 128 11.08 10.17 6.47
CA TYR A 128 10.50 11.36 7.11
C TYR A 128 9.69 11.02 8.37
N PHE A 129 8.83 9.99 8.34
CA PHE A 129 7.92 9.68 9.45
C PHE A 129 8.54 8.77 10.52
N ALA A 130 9.43 7.84 10.18
CA ALA A 130 9.99 6.90 11.15
C ALA A 130 10.68 7.58 12.35
N PRO A 131 11.51 8.62 12.19
CA PRO A 131 12.10 9.32 13.35
C PRO A 131 11.05 9.96 14.28
N ARG A 132 9.92 10.43 13.73
CA ARG A 132 8.82 10.99 14.51
C ARG A 132 8.11 9.91 15.31
N LEU A 133 7.85 8.75 14.69
CA LEU A 133 7.25 7.59 15.35
C LEU A 133 8.17 7.02 16.45
N VAL A 134 9.47 6.95 16.19
CA VAL A 134 10.49 6.57 17.20
C VAL A 134 10.45 7.53 18.40
N LYS A 135 10.40 8.85 18.16
CA LYS A 135 10.26 9.85 19.24
C LYS A 135 8.94 9.69 20.01
N ARG A 136 7.87 9.26 19.34
CA ARG A 136 6.59 8.93 19.99
C ARG A 136 6.66 7.65 20.83
N ALA A 137 7.64 6.78 20.59
CA ALA A 137 7.75 5.42 21.12
C ALA A 137 6.49 4.56 20.87
N ARG A 138 5.71 4.89 19.84
CA ARG A 138 4.50 4.18 19.42
C ARG A 138 4.09 4.59 18.00
N GLY A 139 3.22 3.79 17.39
CA GLY A 139 2.70 4.04 16.04
C GLY A 139 3.10 2.94 15.07
N GLY A 140 3.01 3.22 13.77
CA GLY A 140 3.36 2.22 12.79
C GLY A 140 3.55 2.72 11.37
N VAL A 141 4.09 1.83 10.55
CA VAL A 141 4.27 1.97 9.11
C VAL A 141 3.68 0.75 8.41
N MET A 142 2.73 0.96 7.52
CA MET A 142 2.22 -0.07 6.62
C MET A 142 2.70 0.23 5.21
N LEU A 143 3.40 -0.73 4.59
CA LEU A 143 3.88 -0.66 3.22
C LEU A 143 3.09 -1.62 2.34
N ILE A 144 2.66 -1.18 1.16
CA ILE A 144 1.90 -2.05 0.25
C ILE A 144 2.84 -2.70 -0.76
N GLY A 145 3.15 -3.96 -0.49
CA GLY A 145 3.89 -4.86 -1.37
C GLY A 145 2.99 -5.54 -2.41
N ALA A 146 3.34 -6.77 -2.76
CA ALA A 146 2.50 -7.68 -3.55
C ALA A 146 2.85 -9.14 -3.22
N MET A 147 1.87 -10.03 -3.25
CA MET A 147 2.10 -11.46 -3.16
C MET A 147 2.99 -11.92 -4.33
N GLY A 148 3.96 -12.79 -4.04
CA GLY A 148 4.90 -13.27 -5.05
C GLY A 148 5.97 -12.25 -5.48
N ALA A 149 6.07 -11.11 -4.81
CA ALA A 149 7.07 -10.08 -5.12
C ALA A 149 8.53 -10.56 -5.01
N SER A 150 8.78 -11.64 -4.25
CA SER A 150 10.11 -12.28 -4.19
C SER A 150 10.50 -12.99 -5.50
N HIS A 151 9.58 -13.07 -6.47
CA HIS A 151 9.81 -13.78 -7.72
C HIS A 151 9.57 -12.84 -8.90
N GLY A 152 10.53 -12.73 -9.82
CA GLY A 152 10.33 -11.98 -11.06
C GLY A 152 9.15 -12.56 -11.87
N ILE A 153 8.21 -11.71 -12.27
CA ILE A 153 7.04 -12.10 -13.05
C ILE A 153 7.25 -11.65 -14.51
N PRO A 154 7.17 -12.55 -15.50
CA PRO A 154 7.24 -12.19 -16.91
C PRO A 154 6.21 -11.12 -17.28
N TYR A 155 6.56 -10.21 -18.16
CA TYR A 155 5.79 -9.02 -18.56
C TYR A 155 5.53 -7.99 -17.45
N MET A 156 6.05 -8.24 -16.23
CA MET A 156 6.01 -7.33 -15.08
C MET A 156 7.39 -7.22 -14.41
N ALA A 157 8.47 -7.18 -15.19
CA ALA A 157 9.85 -7.15 -14.67
C ALA A 157 10.05 -5.99 -13.68
N ASN A 158 9.75 -4.77 -14.11
CA ASN A 158 9.92 -3.58 -13.26
C ASN A 158 8.96 -3.55 -12.06
N PRO A 159 7.62 -3.74 -12.21
CA PRO A 159 6.71 -3.82 -11.06
C PRO A 159 7.09 -4.89 -10.05
N SER A 160 7.46 -6.11 -10.47
CA SER A 160 7.86 -7.15 -9.53
C SER A 160 9.14 -6.83 -8.78
N ALA A 161 10.14 -6.23 -9.45
CA ALA A 161 11.38 -5.79 -8.82
C ALA A 161 11.13 -4.69 -7.77
N THR A 162 10.28 -3.70 -8.10
CA THR A 162 9.94 -2.63 -7.15
C THR A 162 9.18 -3.15 -5.92
N LYS A 163 8.30 -4.14 -6.10
CA LYS A 163 7.58 -4.76 -4.98
C LYS A 163 8.45 -5.71 -4.15
N ALA A 164 9.48 -6.32 -4.77
CA ALA A 164 10.51 -7.07 -4.04
C ALA A 164 11.33 -6.13 -3.11
N TYR A 165 11.66 -4.93 -3.60
CA TYR A 165 12.27 -3.90 -2.77
C TYR A 165 11.41 -3.58 -1.55
N VAL A 166 10.12 -3.30 -1.74
CA VAL A 166 9.19 -2.96 -0.65
C VAL A 166 9.11 -4.08 0.39
N LEU A 167 9.09 -5.34 -0.07
CA LEU A 167 9.07 -6.51 0.81
C LEU A 167 10.32 -6.57 1.70
N ALA A 168 11.50 -6.57 1.09
CA ALA A 168 12.77 -6.65 1.82
C ALA A 168 12.97 -5.43 2.74
N PHE A 169 12.65 -4.22 2.26
CA PHE A 169 12.75 -2.99 3.01
C PHE A 169 11.85 -2.99 4.25
N GLY A 170 10.59 -3.39 4.08
CA GLY A 170 9.64 -3.39 5.18
C GLY A 170 9.93 -4.48 6.22
N GLU A 171 10.38 -5.67 5.79
CA GLU A 171 10.78 -6.74 6.72
C GLU A 171 12.01 -6.33 7.54
N ALA A 172 13.01 -5.70 6.93
CA ALA A 172 14.18 -5.19 7.65
C ALA A 172 13.77 -4.11 8.68
N LEU A 173 12.96 -3.14 8.25
CA LEU A 173 12.47 -2.06 9.12
C LEU A 173 11.63 -2.57 10.29
N HIS A 174 10.90 -3.67 10.12
CA HIS A 174 10.14 -4.28 11.22
C HIS A 174 11.06 -4.58 12.41
N PHE A 175 12.17 -5.25 12.19
CA PHE A 175 13.12 -5.59 13.25
C PHE A 175 13.88 -4.37 13.78
N GLU A 176 14.22 -3.40 12.91
CA GLU A 176 14.93 -2.19 13.33
C GLU A 176 14.08 -1.29 14.23
N LEU A 177 12.76 -1.17 13.93
CA LEU A 177 11.86 -0.22 14.59
C LEU A 177 11.05 -0.83 15.76
N GLU A 178 10.95 -2.15 15.85
CA GLU A 178 10.23 -2.84 16.93
C GLU A 178 10.76 -2.46 18.31
N LYS A 179 12.07 -2.38 18.50
CA LYS A 179 12.71 -1.97 19.77
C LYS A 179 12.36 -0.52 20.19
N HIS A 180 11.83 0.27 19.27
CA HIS A 180 11.38 1.64 19.52
C HIS A 180 9.85 1.74 19.69
N GLY A 181 9.13 0.61 19.79
CA GLY A 181 7.68 0.58 19.93
C GLY A 181 6.90 0.86 18.64
N VAL A 182 7.59 0.92 17.50
CA VAL A 182 6.97 1.22 16.19
C VAL A 182 6.73 -0.07 15.43
N ALA A 183 5.47 -0.33 15.07
CA ALA A 183 5.09 -1.48 14.25
C ALA A 183 5.40 -1.21 12.76
N VAL A 184 5.94 -2.22 12.07
CA VAL A 184 6.07 -2.16 10.61
C VAL A 184 5.47 -3.42 10.00
N THR A 185 4.56 -3.24 9.04
CA THR A 185 3.89 -4.35 8.35
C THR A 185 3.96 -4.14 6.85
N VAL A 186 4.41 -5.14 6.12
CA VAL A 186 4.20 -5.21 4.66
C VAL A 186 2.89 -5.93 4.40
N LEU A 187 1.92 -5.21 3.84
CA LEU A 187 0.70 -5.79 3.31
C LEU A 187 0.97 -6.20 1.86
N ALA A 188 0.98 -7.50 1.58
CA ALA A 188 1.30 -8.09 0.28
C ALA A 188 0.06 -8.77 -0.33
N PRO A 189 -0.87 -7.99 -0.92
CA PRO A 189 -2.07 -8.55 -1.51
C PRO A 189 -1.75 -9.41 -2.75
N GLY A 190 -2.57 -10.44 -2.96
CA GLY A 190 -2.71 -11.10 -4.24
C GLY A 190 -3.60 -10.29 -5.18
N LEU A 191 -4.14 -10.96 -6.21
CA LEU A 191 -5.08 -10.31 -7.12
C LEU A 191 -6.30 -9.81 -6.35
N THR A 192 -6.50 -8.49 -6.42
CA THR A 192 -7.55 -7.78 -5.66
C THR A 192 -8.43 -7.02 -6.64
N ASP A 193 -9.73 -7.03 -6.40
CA ASP A 193 -10.72 -6.34 -7.23
C ASP A 193 -10.53 -4.83 -7.16
N THR A 194 -9.76 -4.32 -8.10
CA THR A 194 -9.42 -2.89 -8.24
C THR A 194 -9.40 -2.50 -9.71
N ALA A 195 -9.45 -1.21 -9.99
CA ALA A 195 -9.37 -0.67 -11.36
C ALA A 195 -8.07 -1.03 -12.11
N VAL A 196 -7.04 -1.52 -11.41
CA VAL A 196 -5.76 -1.92 -12.02
C VAL A 196 -5.87 -3.26 -12.76
N ILE A 197 -6.79 -4.15 -12.35
CA ILE A 197 -6.91 -5.49 -12.95
C ILE A 197 -7.19 -5.45 -14.46
N PRO A 198 -8.18 -4.68 -14.97
CA PRO A 198 -8.42 -4.57 -16.41
C PRO A 198 -7.24 -3.95 -17.19
N GLU A 199 -6.41 -3.14 -16.53
CA GLU A 199 -5.25 -2.52 -17.16
C GLU A 199 -4.09 -3.53 -17.35
N LEU A 200 -3.96 -4.49 -16.44
CA LEU A 200 -2.86 -5.46 -16.42
C LEU A 200 -3.14 -6.69 -17.28
N PHE A 201 -4.37 -7.19 -17.27
CA PHE A 201 -4.72 -8.46 -17.90
C PHE A 201 -5.45 -8.24 -19.23
N VAL A 202 -5.13 -9.07 -20.23
CA VAL A 202 -5.82 -9.06 -21.54
C VAL A 202 -7.25 -9.54 -21.38
N ASP A 203 -7.44 -10.59 -20.59
CA ASP A 203 -8.74 -11.14 -20.26
C ASP A 203 -8.84 -11.35 -18.74
N PRO A 204 -9.42 -10.40 -18.00
CA PRO A 204 -9.65 -10.56 -16.58
C PRO A 204 -10.52 -11.77 -16.20
N GLY A 205 -11.40 -12.22 -17.13
CA GLY A 205 -12.24 -13.40 -16.95
C GLY A 205 -11.45 -14.73 -16.97
N ALA A 206 -10.26 -14.75 -17.57
CA ALA A 206 -9.39 -15.92 -17.61
C ALA A 206 -8.60 -16.13 -16.31
N ILE A 207 -8.70 -15.25 -15.32
CA ILE A 207 -8.01 -15.39 -14.04
C ILE A 207 -8.61 -16.60 -13.29
N PRO A 208 -7.80 -17.66 -13.02
CA PRO A 208 -8.33 -18.93 -12.50
C PRO A 208 -8.64 -18.92 -11.00
N MET A 209 -8.70 -17.73 -10.39
CA MET A 209 -8.93 -17.58 -8.96
C MET A 209 -9.82 -16.37 -8.67
N LYS A 210 -10.62 -16.46 -7.61
CA LYS A 210 -11.47 -15.36 -7.16
C LYS A 210 -10.60 -14.20 -6.67
N LEU A 211 -10.86 -13.00 -7.18
CA LEU A 211 -10.25 -11.78 -6.69
C LEU A 211 -10.66 -11.54 -5.23
N LEU A 212 -9.72 -11.07 -4.41
CA LEU A 212 -10.05 -10.61 -3.07
C LEU A 212 -10.76 -9.25 -3.15
N SER A 213 -11.73 -9.03 -2.26
CA SER A 213 -12.31 -7.69 -2.10
C SER A 213 -11.31 -6.74 -1.42
N VAL A 214 -11.35 -5.46 -1.80
CA VAL A 214 -10.55 -4.42 -1.14
C VAL A 214 -10.85 -4.35 0.36
N ALA A 215 -12.11 -4.60 0.75
CA ALA A 215 -12.53 -4.61 2.15
C ALA A 215 -11.83 -5.70 2.97
N GLN A 216 -11.71 -6.91 2.44
CA GLN A 216 -10.99 -8.00 3.09
C GLN A 216 -9.49 -7.69 3.19
N VAL A 217 -8.87 -7.20 2.11
CA VAL A 217 -7.45 -6.85 2.08
C VAL A 217 -7.13 -5.78 3.12
N ALA A 218 -7.93 -4.73 3.20
CA ALA A 218 -7.75 -3.66 4.17
C ALA A 218 -7.92 -4.17 5.62
N ALA A 219 -8.96 -4.94 5.89
CA ALA A 219 -9.24 -5.48 7.24
C ALA A 219 -8.11 -6.41 7.72
N GLU A 220 -7.61 -7.32 6.86
CA GLU A 220 -6.50 -8.19 7.23
C GLU A 220 -5.20 -7.41 7.42
N GLY A 221 -4.95 -6.34 6.64
CA GLY A 221 -3.82 -5.44 6.80
C GLY A 221 -3.86 -4.69 8.14
N ILE A 222 -5.00 -4.12 8.49
CA ILE A 222 -5.22 -3.43 9.78
C ILE A 222 -5.02 -4.40 10.95
N ALA A 223 -5.58 -5.60 10.88
CA ALA A 223 -5.37 -6.61 11.90
C ALA A 223 -3.90 -7.04 12.03
N ALA A 224 -3.17 -7.08 10.91
CA ALA A 224 -1.75 -7.46 10.90
C ALA A 224 -0.86 -6.39 11.56
N ILE A 225 -1.06 -5.10 11.26
CA ILE A 225 -0.27 -4.04 11.90
C ILE A 225 -0.62 -3.91 13.39
N GLN A 226 -1.89 -4.09 13.76
CA GLN A 226 -2.29 -4.15 15.17
C GLN A 226 -1.56 -5.26 15.92
N ALA A 227 -1.42 -6.43 15.28
CA ALA A 227 -0.72 -7.60 15.84
C ALA A 227 0.80 -7.57 15.66
N ASN A 228 1.36 -6.46 15.16
CA ASN A 228 2.79 -6.29 14.87
C ASN A 228 3.39 -7.42 14.01
N LYS A 229 2.70 -7.84 12.95
CA LYS A 229 3.22 -8.82 12.00
C LYS A 229 4.08 -8.13 10.95
N SER A 230 5.29 -8.66 10.67
CA SER A 230 6.17 -8.09 9.63
C SER A 230 5.55 -8.21 8.22
N LEU A 231 4.87 -9.32 7.94
CA LEU A 231 4.25 -9.61 6.64
C LEU A 231 2.80 -10.05 6.79
N CYS A 232 1.92 -9.51 5.96
CA CYS A 232 0.54 -9.93 5.80
C CYS A 232 0.25 -10.26 4.33
N VAL A 233 -0.05 -11.52 4.04
CA VAL A 233 -0.61 -11.96 2.75
C VAL A 233 -2.10 -12.21 2.96
N PRO A 234 -3.00 -11.33 2.46
CA PRO A 234 -4.44 -11.49 2.67
C PRO A 234 -5.03 -12.73 1.97
N GLY A 235 -6.01 -13.34 2.62
CA GLY A 235 -6.69 -14.54 2.13
C GLY A 235 -5.96 -15.84 2.45
N ALA A 236 -6.68 -16.81 3.03
CA ALA A 236 -6.09 -18.09 3.45
C ALA A 236 -5.47 -18.88 2.27
N LEU A 237 -6.18 -18.88 1.11
CA LEU A 237 -5.68 -19.54 -0.09
C LEU A 237 -4.41 -18.87 -0.60
N ASN A 238 -4.36 -17.53 -0.62
CA ASN A 238 -3.17 -16.79 -1.04
C ASN A 238 -1.98 -17.07 -0.12
N ARG A 239 -2.18 -17.12 1.19
CA ARG A 239 -1.13 -17.50 2.16
C ARG A 239 -0.60 -18.89 1.90
N PHE A 240 -1.49 -19.87 1.67
CA PHE A 240 -1.11 -21.22 1.33
C PHE A 240 -0.32 -21.27 0.02
N MET A 241 -0.84 -20.66 -1.04
CA MET A 241 -0.17 -20.63 -2.35
C MET A 241 1.19 -19.94 -2.29
N ASN A 242 1.29 -18.81 -1.62
CA ASN A 242 2.55 -18.07 -1.46
C ASN A 242 3.65 -18.91 -0.76
N ARG A 243 3.24 -19.88 0.08
CA ARG A 243 4.16 -20.74 0.83
C ARG A 243 4.57 -22.00 0.08
N VAL A 244 3.66 -22.59 -0.74
CA VAL A 244 3.87 -23.93 -1.32
C VAL A 244 4.05 -23.96 -2.83
N VAL A 245 3.59 -22.93 -3.56
CA VAL A 245 3.70 -22.94 -5.02
C VAL A 245 5.10 -22.49 -5.44
N PRO A 246 5.85 -23.34 -6.17
CA PRO A 246 7.16 -22.97 -6.67
C PRO A 246 7.10 -21.77 -7.61
N ALA A 247 8.10 -20.90 -7.53
CA ALA A 247 8.23 -19.70 -8.38
C ALA A 247 8.15 -20.00 -9.88
N SER A 248 8.67 -21.15 -10.30
CA SER A 248 8.63 -21.60 -11.71
C SER A 248 7.19 -21.81 -12.22
N ILE A 249 6.29 -22.32 -11.37
CA ILE A 249 4.88 -22.55 -11.71
C ILE A 249 4.17 -21.19 -11.78
N THR A 250 4.38 -20.34 -10.78
CA THR A 250 3.81 -18.97 -10.76
C THR A 250 4.22 -18.19 -12.01
N ARG A 251 5.52 -18.22 -12.40
CA ARG A 251 6.00 -17.52 -13.59
C ARG A 251 5.33 -18.03 -14.87
N LYS A 252 5.21 -19.37 -15.05
CA LYS A 252 4.55 -19.94 -16.23
C LYS A 252 3.08 -19.57 -16.33
N MET A 253 2.37 -19.57 -15.19
CA MET A 253 0.96 -19.19 -15.12
C MET A 253 0.79 -17.70 -15.46
N MET A 254 1.53 -16.82 -14.79
CA MET A 254 1.46 -15.39 -15.03
C MET A 254 1.89 -14.99 -16.45
N ALA A 255 2.89 -15.65 -17.02
CA ALA A 255 3.29 -15.43 -18.41
C ALA A 255 2.15 -15.69 -19.40
N LYS A 256 1.29 -16.68 -19.15
CA LYS A 256 0.12 -16.95 -20.02
C LYS A 256 -0.98 -15.88 -19.85
N LEU A 257 -1.18 -15.38 -18.64
CA LEU A 257 -2.24 -14.41 -18.33
C LEU A 257 -1.90 -12.98 -18.77
N LEU A 258 -0.60 -12.64 -18.77
CA LEU A 258 -0.10 -11.27 -19.04
C LEU A 258 0.44 -11.10 -20.46
N LYS A 259 0.57 -12.18 -21.22
CA LYS A 259 1.04 -12.13 -22.61
C LYS A 259 -0.01 -11.45 -23.47
N LYS A 260 0.29 -10.22 -23.92
CA LYS A 260 -0.49 -9.47 -24.91
C LYS A 260 -0.13 -9.88 -26.31
#